data_78ed486a4e80c61f22f321f17fcafff4
#
_entry.id   78ed486a4e80c61f22f321f17fcafff4
#
_cell.length_a   1.000
_cell.length_b   1.000
_cell.length_c   1.000
_cell.angle_alpha   90.00
_cell.angle_beta   90.00
_cell.angle_gamma   90.00
#
_symmetry.space_group_name_H-M   'P 1'
#
loop_
_entity.id
_entity.type
_entity.pdbx_description
1 polymer ?
#
loop_
_entity_poly.entity_id
_entity_poly.type
_entity_poly.pdbx_seq_one_letter_code
_entity_poly.pdbx_strand_id
1 'polypeptide(L)'
;MNPVEAIRSKVVPQLDRAGWVGPLLMRLSLGAVFITSGWGKLHNLGQVTGFFTQLGMPFPGFTATLTSSTELVGGVLIFFGLFTRLAAVPLIVTMVVAILTARRPDIDGVLTLLGFIEFTYLAGFTWLLVAGAGPVSLDALLLRREGGAPRPLGRPKTHAAGHR
;
A
#
# COMPACT_ATOMS: atom_id res chain seq x y z
N MET A 1 -0.04 35.51 22.52
CA MET A 1 0.20 34.26 21.79
C MET A 1 -1.16 33.72 21.36
N ASN A 2 -1.37 33.58 20.06
CA ASN A 2 -2.67 33.11 19.53
C ASN A 2 -2.91 31.68 20.01
N PRO A 3 -4.12 31.32 20.52
CA PRO A 3 -4.40 29.95 20.99
C PRO A 3 -4.12 28.89 19.93
N VAL A 4 -4.28 29.20 18.65
CA VAL A 4 -3.94 28.30 17.54
C VAL A 4 -2.44 28.04 17.46
N GLU A 5 -1.60 29.05 17.68
CA GLU A 5 -0.13 28.89 17.70
C GLU A 5 0.35 28.08 18.91
N ALA A 6 -0.29 28.24 20.06
CA ALA A 6 0.02 27.48 21.26
C ALA A 6 -0.33 25.98 21.11
N ILE A 7 -1.47 25.67 20.47
CA ILE A 7 -1.86 24.28 20.15
C ILE A 7 -0.89 23.70 19.12
N ARG A 8 -0.59 24.43 18.04
CA ARG A 8 0.31 24.01 16.98
C ARG A 8 1.72 23.71 17.50
N SER A 9 2.27 24.58 18.35
CA SER A 9 3.62 24.40 18.89
C SER A 9 3.76 23.19 19.80
N LYS A 10 2.68 22.74 20.47
CA LYS A 10 2.68 21.58 21.35
C LYS A 10 2.31 20.28 20.64
N VAL A 11 1.32 20.32 19.73
CA VAL A 11 0.75 19.13 19.10
C VAL A 11 1.59 18.65 17.90
N VAL A 12 2.04 19.56 17.04
CA VAL A 12 2.79 19.20 15.84
C VAL A 12 4.06 18.39 16.13
N PRO A 13 4.91 18.79 17.09
CA PRO A 13 6.12 18.01 17.41
C PRO A 13 5.82 16.60 17.97
N GLN A 14 4.67 16.41 18.63
CA GLN A 14 4.27 15.10 19.12
C GLN A 14 3.78 14.21 17.98
N LEU A 15 3.01 14.77 17.03
CA LEU A 15 2.58 14.07 15.82
C LEU A 15 3.76 13.69 14.92
N ASP A 16 4.75 14.58 14.79
CA ASP A 16 5.98 14.30 14.04
C ASP A 16 6.76 13.11 14.62
N ARG A 17 6.80 13.00 15.96
CA ARG A 17 7.40 11.84 16.66
C ARG A 17 6.63 10.55 16.40
N ALA A 18 5.30 10.64 16.25
CA ALA A 18 4.41 9.51 15.97
C ALA A 18 4.27 9.21 14.45
N GLY A 19 4.95 9.94 13.57
CA GLY A 19 4.84 9.81 12.11
C GLY A 19 5.14 8.42 11.56
N TRP A 20 5.81 7.56 12.33
CA TRP A 20 6.06 6.16 12.01
C TRP A 20 4.82 5.26 12.13
N VAL A 21 3.82 5.68 12.91
CA VAL A 21 2.62 4.88 13.19
C VAL A 21 1.76 4.71 11.94
N GLY A 22 1.61 5.77 11.14
CA GLY A 22 0.80 5.73 9.91
C GLY A 22 1.27 4.66 8.92
N PRO A 23 2.54 4.70 8.48
CA PRO A 23 3.10 3.65 7.61
C PRO A 23 3.00 2.25 8.20
N LEU A 24 3.23 2.09 9.49
CA LEU A 24 3.12 0.79 10.17
C LEU A 24 1.70 0.24 10.12
N LEU A 25 0.70 1.02 10.54
CA LEU A 25 -0.70 0.59 10.53
C LEU A 25 -1.18 0.27 9.12
N MET A 26 -0.83 1.09 8.14
CA MET A 26 -1.21 0.85 6.74
C MET A 26 -0.65 -0.49 6.24
N ARG A 27 0.62 -0.78 6.50
CA ARG A 27 1.25 -2.05 6.11
C ARG A 27 0.63 -3.25 6.81
N LEU A 28 0.44 -3.16 8.13
CA LEU A 28 -0.14 -4.26 8.91
C LEU A 28 -1.56 -4.56 8.44
N SER A 29 -2.37 -3.54 8.21
CA SER A 29 -3.75 -3.69 7.75
C SER A 29 -3.81 -4.28 6.34
N LEU A 30 -3.15 -3.64 5.37
CA LEU A 30 -3.16 -4.10 3.98
C LEU A 30 -2.47 -5.47 3.85
N GLY A 31 -1.32 -5.65 4.50
CA GLY A 31 -0.59 -6.92 4.46
C GLY A 31 -1.42 -8.07 5.01
N ALA A 32 -2.05 -7.91 6.17
CA ALA A 32 -2.90 -8.96 6.78
C ALA A 32 -4.09 -9.31 5.88
N VAL A 33 -4.79 -8.32 5.33
CA VAL A 33 -5.91 -8.55 4.40
C VAL A 33 -5.45 -9.34 3.17
N PHE A 34 -4.32 -8.95 2.57
CA PHE A 34 -3.85 -9.59 1.34
C PHE A 34 -3.23 -10.97 1.57
N ILE A 35 -2.63 -11.22 2.75
CA ILE A 35 -2.21 -12.57 3.17
C ILE A 35 -3.43 -13.48 3.27
N THR A 36 -4.47 -13.06 3.99
CA THR A 36 -5.68 -13.88 4.19
C THR A 36 -6.44 -14.09 2.88
N SER A 37 -6.55 -13.05 2.04
CA SER A 37 -7.18 -13.13 0.71
C SER A 37 -6.43 -14.10 -0.20
N GLY A 38 -5.11 -13.90 -0.38
CA GLY A 38 -4.28 -14.73 -1.24
C GLY A 38 -4.23 -16.18 -0.78
N TRP A 39 -4.13 -16.41 0.53
CA TRP A 39 -4.19 -17.74 1.12
C TRP A 39 -5.53 -18.44 0.84
N GLY A 40 -6.64 -17.76 1.10
CA GLY A 40 -7.99 -18.31 0.83
C GLY A 40 -8.21 -18.64 -0.64
N LYS A 41 -7.76 -17.77 -1.56
CA LYS A 41 -7.86 -17.99 -3.00
C LYS A 41 -7.02 -19.17 -3.48
N LEU A 42 -5.80 -19.34 -2.96
CA LEU A 42 -4.93 -20.47 -3.31
C LEU A 42 -5.52 -21.82 -2.87
N HIS A 43 -6.22 -21.86 -1.73
CA HIS A 43 -6.90 -23.07 -1.27
C HIS A 43 -8.21 -23.36 -2.04
N ASN A 44 -8.74 -22.37 -2.75
CA ASN A 44 -9.99 -22.46 -3.49
C ASN A 44 -9.82 -22.09 -4.98
N LEU A 45 -8.68 -22.45 -5.58
CA LEU A 45 -8.35 -22.09 -6.97
C LEU A 45 -9.42 -22.45 -7.98
N GLY A 46 -10.15 -23.56 -7.78
CA GLY A 46 -11.25 -23.96 -8.65
C GLY A 46 -12.36 -22.89 -8.71
N GLN A 47 -12.76 -22.35 -7.56
CA GLN A 47 -13.78 -21.29 -7.50
C GLN A 47 -13.26 -19.99 -8.11
N VAL A 48 -12.00 -19.61 -7.82
CA VAL A 48 -11.39 -18.40 -8.39
C VAL A 48 -11.26 -18.51 -9.91
N THR A 49 -10.85 -19.68 -10.42
CA THR A 49 -10.78 -19.96 -11.87
C THR A 49 -12.17 -19.86 -12.51
N GLY A 50 -13.19 -20.45 -11.89
CA GLY A 50 -14.58 -20.36 -12.36
C GLY A 50 -15.07 -18.91 -12.42
N PHE A 51 -14.79 -18.11 -11.40
CA PHE A 51 -15.11 -16.68 -11.37
C PHE A 51 -14.39 -15.90 -12.49
N PHE A 52 -13.09 -16.15 -12.70
CA PHE A 52 -12.33 -15.48 -13.76
C PHE A 52 -12.81 -15.91 -15.16
N THR A 53 -13.27 -17.13 -15.31
CA THR A 53 -13.90 -17.60 -16.55
C THR A 53 -15.20 -16.83 -16.84
N GLN A 54 -16.04 -16.61 -15.82
CA GLN A 54 -17.28 -15.81 -15.96
C GLN A 54 -16.98 -14.34 -16.33
N LEU A 55 -15.86 -13.78 -15.84
CA LEU A 55 -15.40 -12.44 -16.19
C LEU A 55 -14.78 -12.36 -17.59
N GLY A 56 -14.65 -13.47 -18.33
CA GLY A 56 -14.02 -13.51 -19.65
C GLY A 56 -12.51 -13.26 -19.62
N MET A 57 -11.85 -13.53 -18.49
CA MET A 57 -10.40 -13.30 -18.37
C MET A 57 -9.61 -14.33 -19.21
N PRO A 58 -8.53 -13.89 -19.88
CA PRO A 58 -7.68 -14.80 -20.65
C PRO A 58 -6.95 -15.77 -19.69
N PHE A 59 -6.84 -17.03 -20.09
CA PHE A 59 -6.16 -18.09 -19.34
C PHE A 59 -6.56 -18.13 -17.85
N PRO A 60 -7.87 -18.31 -17.51
CA PRO A 60 -8.41 -18.06 -16.18
C PRO A 60 -7.70 -18.85 -15.06
N GLY A 61 -7.27 -20.08 -15.29
CA GLY A 61 -6.53 -20.88 -14.30
C GLY A 61 -5.14 -20.29 -14.00
N PHE A 62 -4.41 -19.87 -15.03
CA PHE A 62 -3.11 -19.20 -14.84
C PHE A 62 -3.27 -17.86 -14.15
N THR A 63 -4.21 -17.05 -14.59
CA THR A 63 -4.48 -15.71 -14.02
C THR A 63 -4.95 -15.82 -12.57
N ALA A 64 -5.78 -16.80 -12.23
CA ALA A 64 -6.22 -17.08 -10.86
C ALA A 64 -5.02 -17.43 -9.95
N THR A 65 -4.15 -18.33 -10.40
CA THR A 65 -2.96 -18.72 -9.64
C THR A 65 -1.99 -17.54 -9.48
N LEU A 66 -1.73 -16.82 -10.56
CA LEU A 66 -0.83 -15.65 -10.54
C LEU A 66 -1.34 -14.57 -9.58
N THR A 67 -2.62 -14.20 -9.68
CA THR A 67 -3.23 -13.17 -8.83
C THR A 67 -3.20 -13.60 -7.36
N SER A 68 -3.62 -14.84 -7.05
CA SER A 68 -3.65 -15.33 -5.69
C SER A 68 -2.25 -15.41 -5.06
N SER A 69 -1.25 -15.85 -5.83
CA SER A 69 0.15 -15.88 -5.38
C SER A 69 0.71 -14.47 -5.19
N THR A 70 0.39 -13.55 -6.08
CA THR A 70 0.78 -12.13 -5.97
C THR A 70 0.20 -11.49 -4.72
N GLU A 71 -1.07 -11.74 -4.42
CA GLU A 71 -1.71 -11.25 -3.19
C GLU A 71 -1.05 -11.82 -1.94
N LEU A 72 -0.79 -13.12 -1.90
CA LEU A 72 -0.16 -13.75 -0.74
C LEU A 72 1.27 -13.26 -0.54
N VAL A 73 2.12 -13.36 -1.55
CA VAL A 73 3.53 -12.96 -1.46
C VAL A 73 3.65 -11.46 -1.24
N GLY A 74 2.93 -10.65 -2.03
CA GLY A 74 2.90 -9.21 -1.88
C GLY A 74 2.40 -8.78 -0.51
N GLY A 75 1.33 -9.42 0.00
CA GLY A 75 0.81 -9.20 1.35
C GLY A 75 1.86 -9.47 2.44
N VAL A 76 2.59 -10.59 2.35
CA VAL A 76 3.68 -10.92 3.29
C VAL A 76 4.79 -9.87 3.23
N LEU A 77 5.24 -9.49 2.04
CA LEU A 77 6.28 -8.48 1.86
C LEU A 77 5.87 -7.13 2.43
N ILE A 78 4.63 -6.69 2.16
CA ILE A 78 4.06 -5.44 2.70
C ILE A 78 3.96 -5.51 4.22
N PHE A 79 3.45 -6.62 4.78
CA PHE A 79 3.26 -6.79 6.21
C PHE A 79 4.57 -6.61 6.99
N PHE A 80 5.63 -7.29 6.56
CA PHE A 80 6.94 -7.17 7.19
C PHE A 80 7.72 -5.91 6.75
N GLY A 81 7.26 -5.22 5.73
CA GLY A 81 7.94 -4.05 5.18
C GLY A 81 9.25 -4.39 4.50
N LEU A 82 9.27 -5.48 3.72
CA LEU A 82 10.40 -5.93 2.93
C LEU A 82 10.12 -5.68 1.45
N PHE A 83 11.02 -4.97 0.76
CA PHE A 83 10.83 -4.56 -0.63
C PHE A 83 9.45 -3.92 -0.89
N THR A 84 8.97 -3.12 0.08
CA THR A 84 7.61 -2.58 0.12
C THR A 84 7.21 -1.89 -1.18
N ARG A 85 8.10 -1.07 -1.75
CA ARG A 85 7.82 -0.35 -3.00
C ARG A 85 7.67 -1.30 -4.19
N LEU A 86 8.53 -2.33 -4.26
CA LEU A 86 8.48 -3.32 -5.33
C LEU A 86 7.23 -4.19 -5.21
N ALA A 87 6.88 -4.62 -4.01
CA ALA A 87 5.69 -5.44 -3.74
C ALA A 87 4.37 -4.67 -4.00
N ALA A 88 4.36 -3.36 -3.78
CA ALA A 88 3.18 -2.53 -4.03
C ALA A 88 2.78 -2.49 -5.52
N VAL A 89 3.75 -2.54 -6.45
CA VAL A 89 3.47 -2.44 -7.90
C VAL A 89 2.52 -3.54 -8.40
N PRO A 90 2.83 -4.85 -8.24
CA PRO A 90 1.92 -5.89 -8.70
C PRO A 90 0.58 -5.89 -7.96
N LEU A 91 0.52 -5.48 -6.68
CA LEU A 91 -0.73 -5.35 -5.94
C LEU A 91 -1.60 -4.20 -6.48
N ILE A 92 -0.99 -3.08 -6.86
CA ILE A 92 -1.68 -1.98 -7.58
C ILE A 92 -2.28 -2.50 -8.88
N VAL A 93 -1.50 -3.23 -9.69
CA VAL A 93 -1.98 -3.82 -10.95
C VAL A 93 -3.18 -4.74 -10.68
N THR A 94 -3.09 -5.60 -9.66
CA THR A 94 -4.20 -6.49 -9.28
C THR A 94 -5.47 -5.71 -8.94
N MET A 95 -5.37 -4.60 -8.20
CA MET A 95 -6.53 -3.76 -7.86
C MET A 95 -7.11 -3.05 -9.08
N VAL A 96 -6.26 -2.52 -9.96
CA VAL A 96 -6.72 -1.90 -11.22
C VAL A 96 -7.46 -2.93 -12.07
N VAL A 97 -6.91 -4.12 -12.25
CA VAL A 97 -7.57 -5.20 -13.01
C VAL A 97 -8.90 -5.58 -12.37
N ALA A 98 -8.96 -5.73 -11.03
CA ALA A 98 -10.20 -6.06 -10.33
C ALA A 98 -11.30 -5.00 -10.56
N ILE A 99 -10.95 -3.72 -10.50
CA ILE A 99 -11.89 -2.63 -10.78
C ILE A 99 -12.38 -2.68 -12.23
N LEU A 100 -11.47 -2.87 -13.19
CA LEU A 100 -11.80 -2.84 -14.62
C LEU A 100 -12.54 -4.09 -15.11
N THR A 101 -12.47 -5.20 -14.39
CA THR A 101 -13.12 -6.46 -14.76
C THR A 101 -14.33 -6.76 -13.88
N ALA A 102 -14.11 -6.99 -12.59
CA ALA A 102 -15.14 -7.46 -11.67
C ALA A 102 -16.12 -6.34 -11.26
N ARG A 103 -15.66 -5.09 -11.16
CA ARG A 103 -16.48 -3.95 -10.71
C ARG A 103 -17.04 -3.09 -11.83
N ARG A 104 -16.58 -3.29 -13.06
CA ARG A 104 -17.01 -2.48 -14.20
C ARG A 104 -18.54 -2.37 -14.36
N PRO A 105 -19.32 -3.44 -14.20
CA PRO A 105 -20.79 -3.37 -14.32
C PRO A 105 -21.44 -2.50 -13.23
N ASP A 106 -20.79 -2.35 -12.08
CA ASP A 106 -21.33 -1.65 -10.91
C ASP A 106 -20.95 -0.15 -10.89
N ILE A 107 -20.20 0.33 -11.89
CA ILE A 107 -19.70 1.72 -11.95
C ILE A 107 -20.74 2.61 -12.62
N ASP A 108 -21.56 3.29 -11.81
CA ASP A 108 -22.54 4.29 -12.28
C ASP A 108 -21.99 5.72 -12.28
N GLY A 109 -20.85 5.94 -11.62
CA GLY A 109 -20.22 7.26 -11.51
C GLY A 109 -18.99 7.28 -10.64
N VAL A 110 -18.40 8.47 -10.51
CA VAL A 110 -17.14 8.66 -9.75
C VAL A 110 -17.32 8.29 -8.27
N LEU A 111 -18.46 8.63 -7.66
CA LEU A 111 -18.71 8.32 -6.24
C LEU A 111 -18.81 6.81 -6.00
N THR A 112 -19.42 6.07 -6.91
CA THR A 112 -19.50 4.61 -6.83
C THR A 112 -18.11 4.00 -6.93
N LEU A 113 -17.28 4.47 -7.86
CA LEU A 113 -15.88 4.02 -8.00
C LEU A 113 -15.08 4.26 -6.72
N LEU A 114 -15.18 5.45 -6.12
CA LEU A 114 -14.48 5.80 -4.88
C LEU A 114 -14.97 4.98 -3.68
N GLY A 115 -16.21 4.48 -3.72
CA GLY A 115 -16.80 3.64 -2.67
C GLY A 115 -16.34 2.19 -2.68
N PHE A 116 -15.69 1.71 -3.74
CA PHE A 116 -15.19 0.34 -3.77
C PHE A 116 -14.00 0.14 -2.86
N ILE A 117 -13.97 -1.00 -2.17
CA ILE A 117 -12.86 -1.36 -1.30
C ILE A 117 -11.57 -1.53 -2.09
N GLU A 118 -11.65 -2.00 -3.33
CA GLU A 118 -10.51 -2.14 -4.25
C GLU A 118 -9.86 -0.77 -4.53
N PHE A 119 -10.64 0.30 -4.61
CA PHE A 119 -10.12 1.66 -4.76
C PHE A 119 -9.36 2.12 -3.51
N THR A 120 -9.88 1.79 -2.32
CA THR A 120 -9.21 2.09 -1.04
C THR A 120 -7.88 1.34 -0.95
N TYR A 121 -7.84 0.07 -1.36
CA TYR A 121 -6.59 -0.71 -1.40
C TYR A 121 -5.61 -0.14 -2.43
N LEU A 122 -6.09 0.24 -3.61
CA LEU A 122 -5.30 0.91 -4.65
C LEU A 122 -4.63 2.19 -4.10
N ALA A 123 -5.40 3.05 -3.43
CA ALA A 123 -4.89 4.27 -2.82
C ALA A 123 -3.85 3.96 -1.73
N GLY A 124 -4.09 2.96 -0.88
CA GLY A 124 -3.18 2.52 0.16
C GLY A 124 -1.85 1.99 -0.39
N PHE A 125 -1.88 1.13 -1.43
CA PHE A 125 -0.67 0.64 -2.08
C PHE A 125 0.08 1.73 -2.83
N THR A 126 -0.64 2.66 -3.48
CA THR A 126 -0.02 3.83 -4.13
C THR A 126 0.69 4.69 -3.10
N TRP A 127 0.08 4.90 -1.95
CA TRP A 127 0.74 5.62 -0.85
C TRP A 127 1.98 4.89 -0.35
N LEU A 128 1.93 3.55 -0.16
CA LEU A 128 3.10 2.74 0.23
C LEU A 128 4.21 2.74 -0.83
N LEU A 129 3.85 2.77 -2.12
CA LEU A 129 4.81 2.89 -3.21
C LEU A 129 5.61 4.19 -3.12
N VAL A 130 4.92 5.32 -2.84
CA VAL A 130 5.53 6.65 -2.76
C VAL A 130 6.26 6.84 -1.42
N ALA A 131 5.58 6.61 -0.31
CA ALA A 131 6.11 6.83 1.04
C ALA A 131 7.14 5.77 1.46
N GLY A 132 6.98 4.53 0.99
CA GLY A 132 7.80 3.38 1.39
C GLY A 132 7.34 2.74 2.70
N ALA A 133 8.17 1.83 3.20
CA ALA A 133 7.85 1.01 4.36
C ALA A 133 7.84 1.75 5.71
N GLY A 134 8.44 2.93 5.78
CA GLY A 134 8.62 3.67 7.03
C GLY A 134 9.79 3.14 7.90
N PRO A 135 10.08 3.81 9.03
CA PRO A 135 11.26 3.51 9.84
C PRO A 135 11.19 2.20 10.64
N VAL A 136 9.97 1.69 10.88
CA VAL A 136 9.72 0.42 11.57
C VAL A 136 9.43 -0.65 10.52
N SER A 137 10.46 -1.11 9.80
CA SER A 137 10.34 -2.08 8.70
C SER A 137 11.63 -2.88 8.53
N LEU A 138 11.54 -4.04 7.87
CA LEU A 138 12.73 -4.80 7.50
C LEU A 138 13.60 -4.03 6.49
N ASP A 139 13.00 -3.27 5.57
CA ASP A 139 13.74 -2.39 4.65
C ASP A 139 14.60 -1.38 5.42
N ALA A 140 14.06 -0.76 6.48
CA ALA A 140 14.81 0.17 7.31
C ALA A 140 15.94 -0.51 8.11
N LEU A 141 15.72 -1.75 8.54
CA LEU A 141 16.73 -2.54 9.25
C LEU A 141 17.90 -2.91 8.33
N LEU A 142 17.60 -3.32 7.10
CA LEU A 142 18.61 -3.66 6.10
C LEU A 142 19.46 -2.44 5.72
N LEU A 143 18.81 -1.29 5.45
CA LEU A 143 19.51 -0.04 5.13
C LEU A 143 20.41 0.45 6.26
N ARG A 144 20.01 0.24 7.53
CA ARG A 144 20.86 0.57 8.69
C ARG A 144 22.13 -0.29 8.74
N ARG A 145 22.04 -1.55 8.34
CA ARG A 145 23.20 -2.46 8.31
C ARG A 145 24.22 -2.10 7.22
N GLU A 146 23.74 -1.51 6.12
CA GLU A 146 24.59 -1.05 5.00
C GLU A 146 25.19 0.36 5.23
N GLY A 147 25.03 0.95 6.41
CA GLY A 147 25.59 2.28 6.76
C GLY A 147 24.80 3.45 6.20
N GLY A 148 23.62 3.24 5.65
CA GLY A 148 22.72 4.28 5.16
C GLY A 148 21.76 4.77 6.23
N ALA A 149 21.95 6.01 6.74
CA ALA A 149 20.96 6.62 7.63
C ALA A 149 19.63 6.81 6.89
N PRO A 150 18.47 6.47 7.51
CA PRO A 150 17.17 6.70 6.92
C PRO A 150 16.97 8.19 6.64
N ARG A 151 16.62 8.57 5.40
CA ARG A 151 16.25 9.94 5.09
C ARG A 151 14.93 10.28 5.80
N PRO A 152 14.90 11.32 6.64
CA PRO A 152 13.65 11.77 7.24
C PRO A 152 12.73 12.29 6.13
N LEU A 153 11.49 11.78 6.11
CA LEU A 153 10.42 12.29 5.26
C LEU A 153 10.16 13.77 5.63
N GLY A 154 10.38 14.67 4.70
CA GLY A 154 9.77 16.00 4.76
C GLY A 154 10.58 17.13 5.37
N ARG A 155 11.90 17.27 5.12
CA ARG A 155 12.53 18.58 5.25
C ARG A 155 12.54 19.31 3.90
N PRO A 156 11.84 20.47 3.78
CA PRO A 156 12.05 21.38 2.65
C PRO A 156 13.53 21.80 2.62
N LYS A 157 14.13 21.79 1.45
CA LYS A 157 15.47 22.36 1.27
C LYS A 157 15.36 23.86 1.60
N THR A 158 15.89 24.28 2.73
CA THR A 158 16.17 25.71 2.96
C THR A 158 17.26 26.09 1.98
N HIS A 159 16.88 26.82 0.93
CA HIS A 159 17.84 27.55 0.11
C HIS A 159 18.56 28.56 1.04
N ALA A 160 19.80 28.28 1.36
CA ALA A 160 20.69 29.26 1.94
C ALA A 160 20.86 30.36 0.88
N ALA A 161 20.16 31.48 1.06
CA ALA A 161 20.39 32.68 0.32
C ALA A 161 21.82 33.16 0.68
N GLY A 162 22.73 32.99 -0.25
CA GLY A 162 24.07 33.55 -0.15
C GLY A 162 23.97 35.09 -0.20
N HIS A 163 24.32 35.71 0.90
CA HIS A 163 24.64 37.11 0.91
C HIS A 163 26.02 37.33 0.23
N ARG A 164 26.03 38.09 -0.85
CA ARG A 164 27.12 38.97 -1.27
C ARG A 164 26.57 40.37 -1.44
#